data_1ce2bd40d49d47b127fc52e9a173e411
#
_entry.id   1ce2bd40d49d47b127fc52e9a173e411
#
_cell.length_a   1.000
_cell.length_b   1.000
_cell.length_c   1.000
_cell.angle_alpha   90.00
_cell.angle_beta   90.00
_cell.angle_gamma   90.00
#
_symmetry.space_group_name_H-M   'P 1'
#
loop_
_entity.id
_entity.type
_entity.pdbx_description
1 polymer ?
#
loop_
_entity_poly.entity_id
_entity_poly.type
_entity_poly.pdbx_seq_one_letter_code
_entity_poly.pdbx_strand_id
1 'polypeptide(L)'
;MDVRTVDSSQYQERLLSYDFDMIKRYWGVSLSPGNEQQFYWGSEVGKKDGSRNYPGIDNPAVDALIEKLINASNRQELTTAIHALDRVLLWGHYVVPLYHSNKDRIAYWDFFEYPDEIPLYGIVIESWWINKDKQ
;
A
#
# COMPACT_ATOMS: atom_id res chain seq x y z
N MET A 1 25.27 0.49 -8.79
CA MET A 1 24.31 0.53 -7.67
C MET A 1 24.84 -0.41 -6.60
N ASP A 2 25.10 0.11 -5.40
CA ASP A 2 25.56 -0.70 -4.28
C ASP A 2 24.38 -1.10 -3.43
N VAL A 3 24.16 -2.42 -3.25
CA VAL A 3 23.09 -2.95 -2.42
C VAL A 3 23.62 -3.17 -1.02
N ARG A 4 23.09 -2.44 -0.05
CA ARG A 4 23.43 -2.59 1.36
C ARG A 4 22.33 -3.39 2.07
N THR A 5 22.70 -4.56 2.56
CA THR A 5 21.81 -5.37 3.41
C THR A 5 21.98 -4.94 4.86
N VAL A 6 20.88 -4.70 5.53
CA VAL A 6 20.80 -4.32 6.94
C VAL A 6 19.78 -5.21 7.65
N ASP A 7 19.86 -5.29 8.98
CA ASP A 7 18.83 -5.96 9.77
C ASP A 7 17.51 -5.15 9.79
N SER A 8 16.45 -5.77 10.32
CA SER A 8 15.12 -5.16 10.31
C SER A 8 15.02 -3.89 11.16
N SER A 9 15.77 -3.79 12.25
CA SER A 9 15.76 -2.61 13.11
C SER A 9 16.45 -1.44 12.43
N GLN A 10 17.64 -1.66 11.87
CA GLN A 10 18.35 -0.66 11.07
C GLN A 10 17.56 -0.23 9.84
N TYR A 11 16.85 -1.18 9.20
CA TYR A 11 15.98 -0.85 8.08
C TYR A 11 14.87 0.12 8.48
N GLN A 12 14.23 -0.11 9.62
CA GLN A 12 13.17 0.77 10.11
C GLN A 12 13.70 2.15 10.51
N GLU A 13 14.84 2.23 11.20
CA GLU A 13 15.47 3.51 11.55
C GLU A 13 15.80 4.34 10.32
N ARG A 14 16.42 3.73 9.30
CA ARG A 14 16.72 4.40 8.03
C ARG A 14 15.48 4.82 7.27
N LEU A 15 14.43 4.01 7.32
CA LEU A 15 13.16 4.32 6.71
C LEU A 15 12.50 5.56 7.35
N LEU A 16 12.53 5.65 8.69
CA LEU A 16 11.97 6.76 9.45
C LEU A 16 12.74 8.07 9.26
N SER A 17 14.06 7.97 9.12
CA SER A 17 14.95 9.14 8.92
C SER A 17 15.25 9.46 7.46
N TYR A 18 14.66 8.72 6.49
CA TYR A 18 14.91 8.87 5.06
C TYR A 18 16.39 8.69 4.66
N ASP A 19 17.17 7.93 5.44
CA ASP A 19 18.57 7.62 5.15
C ASP A 19 18.72 6.52 4.09
N PHE A 20 18.28 6.81 2.87
CA PHE A 20 18.37 5.91 1.72
C PHE A 20 18.25 6.66 0.39
N ASP A 21 18.87 6.14 -0.64
CA ASP A 21 18.67 6.60 -2.02
C ASP A 21 17.54 5.81 -2.72
N MET A 22 17.42 4.51 -2.42
CA MET A 22 16.40 3.62 -2.96
C MET A 22 16.09 2.51 -1.96
N ILE A 23 14.81 2.22 -1.81
CA ILE A 23 14.32 1.14 -0.92
C ILE A 23 13.33 0.23 -1.64
N LYS A 24 13.23 -1.01 -1.20
CA LYS A 24 12.14 -1.91 -1.57
C LYS A 24 11.00 -1.72 -0.57
N ARG A 25 9.84 -1.30 -1.05
CA ARG A 25 8.64 -1.12 -0.22
C ARG A 25 7.39 -1.62 -0.93
N TYR A 26 6.35 -1.89 -0.17
CA TYR A 26 4.99 -2.02 -0.68
C TYR A 26 4.04 -1.23 0.20
N TRP A 27 3.00 -0.72 -0.42
CA TRP A 27 1.92 0.02 0.24
C TRP A 27 0.72 -0.90 0.38
N GLY A 28 0.12 -0.92 1.56
CA GLY A 28 -1.20 -1.50 1.74
C GLY A 28 -2.23 -0.53 1.19
N VAL A 29 -3.09 -1.02 0.32
CA VAL A 29 -4.20 -0.23 -0.25
C VAL A 29 -5.52 -0.90 0.07
N SER A 30 -6.56 -0.09 0.26
CA SER A 30 -7.94 -0.56 0.34
C SER A 30 -8.53 -0.69 -1.06
N LEU A 31 -9.71 -1.32 -1.17
CA LEU A 31 -10.47 -1.39 -2.42
C LEU A 31 -11.12 -0.05 -2.80
N SER A 32 -11.06 0.93 -1.92
CA SER A 32 -11.56 2.29 -2.15
C SER A 32 -10.51 3.30 -1.70
N PRO A 33 -9.69 3.81 -2.61
CA PRO A 33 -8.71 4.85 -2.31
C PRO A 33 -9.37 6.10 -1.70
N GLY A 34 -8.74 6.64 -0.67
CA GLY A 34 -9.26 7.78 0.09
C GLY A 34 -8.14 8.59 0.76
N ASN A 35 -8.33 8.93 2.03
CA ASN A 35 -7.42 9.80 2.80
C ASN A 35 -6.00 9.27 2.94
N GLU A 36 -5.78 7.96 2.80
CA GLU A 36 -4.45 7.35 2.86
C GLU A 36 -3.53 7.86 1.75
N GLN A 37 -4.07 8.34 0.64
CA GLN A 37 -3.28 8.89 -0.46
C GLN A 37 -2.50 10.14 -0.02
N GLN A 38 -3.05 10.92 0.91
CA GLN A 38 -2.35 12.07 1.47
C GLN A 38 -1.12 11.66 2.27
N PHE A 39 -1.19 10.53 3.02
CA PHE A 39 -0.05 10.02 3.77
C PHE A 39 1.04 9.42 2.90
N TYR A 40 0.68 8.92 1.72
CA TYR A 40 1.63 8.27 0.81
C TYR A 40 2.30 9.23 -0.17
N TRP A 41 1.60 10.28 -0.58
CA TRP A 41 2.02 11.11 -1.71
C TRP A 41 1.95 12.63 -1.44
N GLY A 42 1.33 13.06 -0.34
CA GLY A 42 1.15 14.48 -0.04
C GLY A 42 2.45 15.19 0.34
N SER A 43 2.65 16.40 -0.19
CA SER A 43 3.86 17.21 0.01
C SER A 43 4.11 17.57 1.47
N GLU A 44 3.07 17.96 2.20
CA GLU A 44 3.18 18.34 3.62
C GLU A 44 3.60 17.19 4.54
N VAL A 45 3.23 15.96 4.17
CA VAL A 45 3.60 14.77 4.92
C VAL A 45 5.04 14.38 4.62
N GLY A 46 5.50 14.52 3.38
CA GLY A 46 6.86 14.20 2.94
C GLY A 46 7.96 15.00 3.62
N LYS A 47 7.61 16.13 4.26
CA LYS A 47 8.57 16.98 5.00
C LYS A 47 8.78 16.58 6.45
N LYS A 48 8.14 15.50 6.91
CA LYS A 48 8.17 15.06 8.32
C LYS A 48 8.80 13.70 8.44
N ASP A 49 9.73 13.56 9.36
CA ASP A 49 10.30 12.28 9.74
C ASP A 49 9.21 11.29 10.13
N GLY A 50 9.38 10.03 9.73
CA GLY A 50 8.41 8.99 9.98
C GLY A 50 7.16 9.02 9.12
N SER A 51 7.06 9.93 8.14
CA SER A 51 5.96 9.92 7.19
C SER A 51 6.04 8.72 6.24
N ARG A 52 4.97 8.47 5.49
CA ARG A 52 4.90 7.39 4.51
C ARG A 52 5.10 7.83 3.07
N ASN A 53 5.36 9.13 2.84
CA ASN A 53 5.75 9.66 1.54
C ASN A 53 7.24 9.35 1.29
N TYR A 54 7.57 8.05 1.22
CA TYR A 54 8.95 7.58 1.03
C TYR A 54 9.62 8.10 -0.25
N PRO A 55 8.90 8.32 -1.35
CA PRO A 55 9.47 8.94 -2.54
C PRO A 55 9.83 10.42 -2.37
N GLY A 56 9.43 11.07 -1.29
CA GLY A 56 9.67 12.48 -1.05
C GLY A 56 8.96 13.40 -2.05
N ILE A 57 7.75 13.03 -2.46
CA ILE A 57 6.98 13.82 -3.44
C ILE A 57 6.65 15.18 -2.85
N ASP A 58 7.02 16.22 -3.56
CA ASP A 58 6.67 17.62 -3.31
C ASP A 58 6.15 18.21 -4.63
N ASN A 59 4.87 18.00 -4.90
CA ASN A 59 4.27 18.37 -6.18
C ASN A 59 2.83 18.88 -5.98
N PRO A 60 2.57 20.17 -6.22
CA PRO A 60 1.26 20.77 -6.00
C PRO A 60 0.15 20.17 -6.90
N ALA A 61 0.49 19.57 -8.04
CA ALA A 61 -0.49 18.86 -8.86
C ALA A 61 -0.94 17.56 -8.19
N VAL A 62 -0.04 16.86 -7.50
CA VAL A 62 -0.37 15.68 -6.70
C VAL A 62 -1.28 16.08 -5.55
N ASP A 63 -0.94 17.12 -4.82
CA ASP A 63 -1.77 17.62 -3.69
C ASP A 63 -3.18 18.00 -4.13
N ALA A 64 -3.30 18.74 -5.23
CA ALA A 64 -4.61 19.14 -5.78
C ALA A 64 -5.44 17.92 -6.26
N LEU A 65 -4.82 16.87 -6.78
CA LEU A 65 -5.50 15.65 -7.20
C LEU A 65 -5.95 14.82 -5.99
N ILE A 66 -5.15 14.76 -4.94
CA ILE A 66 -5.52 14.12 -3.68
C ILE A 66 -6.72 14.83 -3.05
N GLU A 67 -6.71 16.15 -3.02
CA GLU A 67 -7.85 16.93 -2.52
C GLU A 67 -9.13 16.66 -3.30
N LYS A 68 -9.06 16.63 -4.63
CA LYS A 68 -10.20 16.25 -5.49
C LYS A 68 -10.69 14.84 -5.23
N LEU A 69 -9.77 13.89 -5.01
CA LEU A 69 -10.10 12.51 -4.71
C LEU A 69 -10.86 12.40 -3.38
N ILE A 70 -10.37 13.06 -2.33
CA ILE A 70 -10.98 13.04 -0.99
C ILE A 70 -12.37 13.68 -1.00
N ASN A 71 -12.56 14.74 -1.78
CA ASN A 71 -13.82 15.49 -1.87
C ASN A 71 -14.76 14.99 -2.99
N ALA A 72 -14.46 13.87 -3.63
CA ALA A 72 -15.28 13.33 -4.70
C ALA A 72 -16.69 12.99 -4.21
N SER A 73 -17.70 13.53 -4.89
CA SER A 73 -19.11 13.37 -4.53
C SER A 73 -19.75 12.07 -5.04
N ASN A 74 -19.10 11.43 -6.01
CA ASN A 74 -19.59 10.20 -6.62
C ASN A 74 -18.43 9.36 -7.17
N ARG A 75 -18.74 8.09 -7.52
CA ARG A 75 -17.75 7.13 -8.00
C ARG A 75 -17.04 7.57 -9.29
N GLN A 76 -17.73 8.27 -10.18
CA GLN A 76 -17.14 8.72 -11.45
C GLN A 76 -16.07 9.79 -11.21
N GLU A 77 -16.36 10.78 -10.37
CA GLU A 77 -15.39 11.80 -9.95
C GLU A 77 -14.19 11.17 -9.26
N LEU A 78 -14.45 10.27 -8.30
CA LEU A 78 -13.40 9.53 -7.59
C LEU A 78 -12.49 8.78 -8.57
N THR A 79 -13.06 7.99 -9.48
CA THR A 79 -12.29 7.22 -10.46
C THR A 79 -11.49 8.12 -11.40
N THR A 80 -12.06 9.25 -11.82
CA THR A 80 -11.38 10.22 -12.68
C THR A 80 -10.17 10.84 -11.97
N ALA A 81 -10.35 11.24 -10.70
CA ALA A 81 -9.26 11.81 -9.89
C ALA A 81 -8.15 10.78 -9.64
N ILE A 82 -8.51 9.52 -9.34
CA ILE A 82 -7.55 8.43 -9.14
C ILE A 82 -6.73 8.19 -10.42
N HIS A 83 -7.37 8.08 -11.57
CA HIS A 83 -6.66 7.87 -12.83
C HIS A 83 -5.73 9.04 -13.17
N ALA A 84 -6.12 10.27 -12.86
CA ALA A 84 -5.26 11.43 -13.05
C ALA A 84 -4.05 11.40 -12.10
N LEU A 85 -4.27 11.09 -10.82
CA LEU A 85 -3.22 10.95 -9.81
C LEU A 85 -2.23 9.85 -10.21
N ASP A 86 -2.72 8.68 -10.60
CA ASP A 86 -1.90 7.55 -11.05
C ASP A 86 -0.98 7.95 -12.22
N ARG A 87 -1.51 8.65 -13.21
CA ARG A 87 -0.70 9.16 -14.33
C ARG A 87 0.39 10.12 -13.90
N VAL A 88 0.09 11.06 -13.01
CA VAL A 88 1.10 12.01 -12.51
C VAL A 88 2.18 11.29 -11.72
N LEU A 89 1.81 10.32 -10.88
CA LEU A 89 2.76 9.52 -10.12
C LEU A 89 3.64 8.66 -11.01
N LEU A 90 3.08 8.00 -12.03
CA LEU A 90 3.84 7.20 -12.99
C LEU A 90 4.81 8.05 -13.83
N TRP A 91 4.38 9.20 -14.32
CA TRP A 91 5.23 10.12 -15.08
C TRP A 91 6.31 10.80 -14.23
N GLY A 92 6.09 10.91 -12.92
CA GLY A 92 7.09 11.41 -11.98
C GLY A 92 8.24 10.43 -11.71
N HIS A 93 8.12 9.18 -12.12
CA HIS A 93 9.12 8.12 -11.92
C HIS A 93 9.57 7.95 -10.46
N TYR A 94 8.70 8.25 -9.52
CA TYR A 94 8.98 8.15 -8.09
C TYR A 94 9.11 6.71 -7.60
N VAL A 95 8.49 5.78 -8.32
CA VAL A 95 8.42 4.36 -7.97
C VAL A 95 8.72 3.51 -9.18
N VAL A 96 9.50 2.45 -8.98
CA VAL A 96 9.70 1.39 -9.97
C VAL A 96 8.81 0.20 -9.58
N PRO A 97 7.67 -0.02 -10.25
CA PRO A 97 6.82 -1.18 -9.98
C PRO A 97 7.58 -2.48 -10.27
N LEU A 98 7.63 -3.38 -9.30
CA LEU A 98 8.32 -4.66 -9.48
C LEU A 98 7.34 -5.77 -9.87
N TYR A 99 6.54 -6.20 -8.93
CA TYR A 99 5.53 -7.23 -9.15
C TYR A 99 4.47 -7.21 -8.05
N HIS A 100 3.35 -7.82 -8.34
CA HIS A 100 2.33 -8.12 -7.34
C HIS A 100 1.93 -9.60 -7.45
N SER A 101 1.50 -10.20 -6.36
CA SER A 101 0.92 -11.53 -6.34
C SER A 101 -0.59 -11.42 -6.17
N ASN A 102 -1.35 -12.06 -7.05
CA ASN A 102 -2.81 -12.18 -6.94
C ASN A 102 -3.23 -13.44 -6.17
N LYS A 103 -2.30 -14.09 -5.47
CA LYS A 103 -2.54 -15.32 -4.73
C LYS A 103 -1.94 -15.21 -3.34
N ASP A 104 -2.73 -15.51 -2.34
CA ASP A 104 -2.26 -15.81 -1.00
C ASP A 104 -1.84 -17.27 -0.93
N ARG A 105 -0.67 -17.52 -0.34
CA ARG A 105 -0.15 -18.86 -0.12
C ARG A 105 -0.18 -19.16 1.36
N ILE A 106 -0.97 -20.13 1.74
CA ILE A 106 -1.20 -20.49 3.14
C ILE A 106 -0.87 -21.97 3.33
N ALA A 107 -0.19 -22.24 4.42
CA ALA A 107 0.00 -23.60 4.92
C ALA A 107 -0.82 -23.75 6.20
N TYR A 108 -1.65 -24.75 6.26
CA TYR A 108 -2.50 -25.06 7.41
C TYR A 108 -2.66 -26.57 7.58
N TRP A 109 -3.07 -26.97 8.78
CA TRP A 109 -3.33 -28.37 9.07
C TRP A 109 -4.67 -28.81 8.48
N ASP A 110 -4.74 -30.03 7.95
CA ASP A 110 -5.91 -30.56 7.24
C ASP A 110 -7.22 -30.61 8.06
N PHE A 111 -7.11 -30.51 9.36
CA PHE A 111 -8.28 -30.45 10.24
C PHE A 111 -8.94 -29.06 10.32
N PHE A 112 -8.36 -28.02 9.71
CA PHE A 112 -9.02 -26.74 9.56
C PHE A 112 -9.89 -26.73 8.30
N GLU A 113 -11.09 -26.20 8.45
CA GLU A 113 -11.99 -25.94 7.35
C GLU A 113 -12.35 -24.44 7.32
N TYR A 114 -12.75 -23.95 6.16
CA TYR A 114 -13.05 -22.55 5.91
C TYR A 114 -14.25 -22.44 4.96
N PRO A 115 -14.90 -21.26 4.87
CA PRO A 115 -16.01 -21.05 3.97
C PRO A 115 -15.63 -21.26 2.50
N ASP A 116 -16.53 -21.82 1.71
CA ASP A 116 -16.35 -22.01 0.26
C ASP A 116 -16.15 -20.67 -0.47
N GLU A 117 -16.80 -19.62 0.00
CA GLU A 117 -16.66 -18.28 -0.53
C GLU A 117 -15.61 -17.50 0.25
N ILE A 118 -14.52 -17.16 -0.42
CA ILE A 118 -13.45 -16.33 0.14
C ILE A 118 -13.91 -14.86 0.14
N PRO A 119 -13.82 -14.17 1.30
CA PRO A 119 -14.13 -12.74 1.38
C PRO A 119 -13.32 -11.89 0.41
N LEU A 120 -13.87 -10.74 0.03
CA LEU A 120 -13.28 -9.82 -0.95
C LEU A 120 -11.85 -9.34 -0.58
N TYR A 121 -11.53 -9.27 0.70
CA TYR A 121 -10.21 -8.91 1.22
C TYR A 121 -9.26 -10.11 1.42
N GLY A 122 -9.59 -11.27 0.87
CA GLY A 122 -8.79 -12.48 1.03
C GLY A 122 -9.19 -13.30 2.24
N ILE A 123 -8.24 -14.00 2.82
CA ILE A 123 -8.51 -15.00 3.84
C ILE A 123 -8.69 -14.35 5.20
N VAL A 124 -9.79 -14.68 5.85
CA VAL A 124 -10.15 -14.27 7.20
C VAL A 124 -10.07 -15.49 8.11
N ILE A 125 -8.97 -15.62 8.86
CA ILE A 125 -8.71 -16.80 9.71
C ILE A 125 -9.78 -16.97 10.80
N GLU A 126 -10.37 -15.88 11.26
CA GLU A 126 -11.46 -15.88 12.24
C GLU A 126 -12.75 -16.57 11.75
N SER A 127 -12.86 -16.77 10.44
CA SER A 127 -13.98 -17.53 9.85
C SER A 127 -13.72 -19.02 9.72
N TRP A 128 -12.55 -19.50 10.15
CA TRP A 128 -12.17 -20.89 10.06
C TRP A 128 -12.63 -21.68 11.28
N TRP A 129 -12.88 -22.99 11.11
CA TRP A 129 -13.26 -23.90 12.19
C TRP A 129 -12.47 -25.19 12.13
N ILE A 130 -12.50 -25.92 13.23
CA ILE A 130 -11.87 -27.23 13.34
C ILE A 130 -12.91 -28.31 12.97
N ASN A 131 -12.55 -29.16 12.02
CA ASN A 131 -13.30 -30.39 11.74
C ASN A 131 -12.86 -31.47 12.74
N LYS A 132 -13.74 -31.82 13.67
CA LYS A 132 -13.45 -32.81 14.71
C LYS A 132 -13.30 -34.24 14.19
N ASP A 133 -13.82 -34.53 13.01
CA ASP A 133 -13.74 -35.85 12.39
C ASP A 133 -12.38 -36.12 11.73
N LYS A 134 -11.56 -35.08 11.61
CA LYS A 134 -10.20 -35.14 11.06
C LYS A 134 -9.08 -35.00 12.11
N GLN A 135 -9.42 -34.99 13.39
CA GLN A 135 -8.45 -34.92 14.49
C GLN A 135 -7.84 -36.27 14.86
#